data_a2c7027f6a0c80069f51aeea58391cd7
#
_entry.id   a2c7027f6a0c80069f51aeea58391cd7
#
_cell.length_a   1.000
_cell.length_b   1.000
_cell.length_c   1.000
_cell.angle_alpha   90.00
_cell.angle_beta   90.00
_cell.angle_gamma   90.00
#
_symmetry.space_group_name_H-M   'P 1'
#
loop_
_entity.id
_entity.type
_entity.pdbx_description
1 polymer ?
#
loop_
_entity_poly.entity_id
_entity_poly.type
_entity_poly.pdbx_seq_one_letter_code
_entity_poly.pdbx_strand_id
1 'polypeptide(L)'
;MSKLIELNGTYNLRDLGGISKQVKDNVLFRSDRLSELCENDIVKLKSLGIKRIIDLRSVGEIESHKDKYIEGIENIALPISLAFTMDELNAMDENGVLMVLEKANEELITKHYKVLEKFLNLLLDPIPTIFHCTSGKDRTGFATLLIYHILGISIEDIMLDYMNSNDYLKPRLEEQFTKMNIDIKFKPLMFVEERYINKAINVAKEKYGSIDNFISDKLNFKQEKRDKLRQNYLLSKY
;
A
#
# COMPACT_ATOMS: atom_id res chain seq x y z
N MET A 1 4.82 15.89 5.61
CA MET A 1 4.40 14.55 6.05
C MET A 1 2.99 14.32 5.57
N SER A 2 2.71 13.14 5.02
CA SER A 2 1.34 12.71 4.75
C SER A 2 0.53 12.77 6.05
N LYS A 3 -0.63 13.38 6.00
CA LYS A 3 -1.44 13.63 7.21
C LYS A 3 -2.28 12.40 7.52
N LEU A 4 -2.05 11.80 8.68
CA LEU A 4 -2.90 10.72 9.20
C LEU A 4 -4.35 11.20 9.30
N ILE A 5 -5.28 10.38 8.84
CA ILE A 5 -6.72 10.58 9.01
C ILE A 5 -7.17 9.61 10.10
N GLU A 6 -7.42 10.16 11.27
CA GLU A 6 -7.80 9.37 12.45
C GLU A 6 -9.20 8.79 12.28
N LEU A 7 -9.28 7.47 12.38
CA LEU A 7 -10.50 6.67 12.48
C LEU A 7 -10.34 5.66 13.62
N ASN A 8 -11.45 5.14 14.13
CA ASN A 8 -11.39 4.14 15.20
C ASN A 8 -10.95 2.77 14.70
N GLY A 9 -11.35 2.42 13.48
CA GLY A 9 -11.11 1.10 12.88
C GLY A 9 -9.89 1.00 11.98
N THR A 10 -9.09 2.06 11.82
CA THR A 10 -7.83 2.06 11.07
C THR A 10 -6.74 2.84 11.79
N TYR A 11 -5.48 2.52 11.49
CA TYR A 11 -4.32 3.18 12.09
C TYR A 11 -3.40 3.83 11.06
N ASN A 12 -3.55 3.47 9.79
CA ASN A 12 -2.60 3.82 8.73
C ASN A 12 -3.28 4.54 7.54
N LEU A 13 -4.53 5.03 7.75
CA LEU A 13 -5.25 5.79 6.71
C LEU A 13 -4.65 7.18 6.54
N ARG A 14 -4.24 7.52 5.33
CA ARG A 14 -3.75 8.85 4.98
C ARG A 14 -3.98 9.21 3.52
N ASP A 15 -4.02 10.52 3.26
CA ASP A 15 -4.12 11.09 1.92
C ASP A 15 -2.71 11.15 1.28
N LEU A 16 -2.59 10.72 0.04
CA LEU A 16 -1.35 10.80 -0.72
C LEU A 16 -0.97 12.25 -1.05
N GLY A 17 -1.93 13.15 -1.18
CA GLY A 17 -1.68 14.58 -1.40
C GLY A 17 -0.87 15.24 -0.28
N GLY A 18 -1.03 14.75 0.94
CA GLY A 18 -0.35 15.31 2.11
C GLY A 18 1.18 15.20 2.14
N ILE A 19 1.80 14.37 1.28
CA ILE A 19 3.26 14.22 1.22
C ILE A 19 3.93 15.33 0.40
N SER A 20 3.28 15.82 -0.64
CA SER A 20 3.80 16.82 -1.56
C SER A 20 2.73 17.82 -1.95
N LYS A 21 3.09 19.11 -1.99
CA LYS A 21 2.20 20.19 -2.47
C LYS A 21 1.84 20.08 -3.95
N GLN A 22 2.42 19.16 -4.68
CA GLN A 22 2.14 18.98 -6.11
C GLN A 22 1.00 18.00 -6.37
N VAL A 23 0.71 17.09 -5.42
CA VAL A 23 -0.33 16.07 -5.53
C VAL A 23 -1.65 16.62 -5.00
N LYS A 24 -2.74 16.38 -5.74
CA LYS A 24 -4.09 16.78 -5.32
C LYS A 24 -4.49 16.07 -4.04
N ASP A 25 -5.05 16.82 -3.11
CA ASP A 25 -5.64 16.29 -1.87
C ASP A 25 -7.00 15.61 -2.14
N ASN A 26 -7.38 14.70 -1.26
CA ASN A 26 -8.69 14.05 -1.21
C ASN A 26 -9.06 13.23 -2.48
N VAL A 27 -8.06 12.69 -3.18
CA VAL A 27 -8.29 11.86 -4.37
C VAL A 27 -7.74 10.45 -4.20
N LEU A 28 -6.55 10.29 -3.65
CA LEU A 28 -5.92 8.99 -3.39
C LEU A 28 -5.55 8.85 -1.94
N PHE A 29 -5.98 7.75 -1.36
CA PHE A 29 -5.72 7.41 0.03
C PHE A 29 -5.12 6.01 0.13
N ARG A 30 -4.21 5.84 1.06
CA ARG A 30 -3.71 4.52 1.46
C ARG A 30 -4.14 4.20 2.88
N SER A 31 -4.34 2.90 3.18
CA SER A 31 -4.80 2.46 4.50
C SER A 31 -4.28 1.07 4.85
N ASP A 32 -4.45 0.67 6.11
CA ASP A 32 -4.57 -0.70 6.57
C ASP A 32 -6.01 -1.21 6.33
N ARG A 33 -6.30 -2.47 6.70
CA ARG A 33 -7.60 -3.13 6.45
C ARG A 33 -8.77 -2.33 7.03
N LEU A 34 -9.91 -2.41 6.38
CA LEU A 34 -11.13 -1.68 6.71
C LEU A 34 -12.19 -2.56 7.40
N SER A 35 -11.81 -3.74 7.90
CA SER A 35 -12.71 -4.69 8.54
C SER A 35 -13.26 -4.24 9.91
N GLU A 36 -12.55 -3.33 10.57
CA GLU A 36 -12.85 -2.88 11.93
C GLU A 36 -13.54 -1.49 11.99
N LEU A 37 -13.92 -0.92 10.83
CA LEU A 37 -14.61 0.36 10.76
C LEU A 37 -15.91 0.37 11.58
N CYS A 38 -16.13 1.41 12.38
CA CYS A 38 -17.41 1.68 13.02
C CYS A 38 -18.27 2.63 12.17
N GLU A 39 -19.51 2.87 12.58
CA GLU A 39 -20.44 3.77 11.86
C GLU A 39 -19.89 5.19 11.69
N ASN A 40 -19.24 5.73 12.72
CA ASN A 40 -18.63 7.07 12.65
C ASN A 40 -17.48 7.11 11.61
N ASP A 41 -16.71 6.04 11.49
CA ASP A 41 -15.65 5.91 10.47
C ASP A 41 -16.26 5.91 9.07
N ILE A 42 -17.37 5.18 8.87
CA ILE A 42 -18.09 5.12 7.60
C ILE A 42 -18.62 6.51 7.21
N VAL A 43 -19.21 7.24 8.16
CA VAL A 43 -19.65 8.62 7.94
C VAL A 43 -18.47 9.51 7.52
N LYS A 44 -17.32 9.36 8.19
CA LYS A 44 -16.11 10.10 7.87
C LYS A 44 -15.60 9.77 6.45
N LEU A 45 -15.53 8.50 6.08
CA LEU A 45 -15.12 8.09 4.72
C LEU A 45 -16.05 8.65 3.65
N LYS A 46 -17.36 8.63 3.88
CA LYS A 46 -18.34 9.26 2.98
C LYS A 46 -18.13 10.77 2.89
N SER A 47 -17.79 11.44 3.99
CA SER A 47 -17.50 12.89 3.99
C SER A 47 -16.22 13.27 3.25
N LEU A 48 -15.25 12.36 3.16
CA LEU A 48 -14.05 12.49 2.33
C LEU A 48 -14.34 12.26 0.83
N GLY A 49 -15.55 11.93 0.49
CA GLY A 49 -15.98 11.69 -0.89
C GLY A 49 -15.51 10.36 -1.48
N ILE A 50 -15.04 9.42 -0.66
CA ILE A 50 -14.55 8.10 -1.12
C ILE A 50 -15.65 7.40 -1.94
N LYS A 51 -15.26 6.87 -3.11
CA LYS A 51 -16.13 6.16 -4.04
C LYS A 51 -15.63 4.78 -4.41
N ARG A 52 -14.34 4.50 -4.18
CA ARG A 52 -13.73 3.21 -4.51
C ARG A 52 -12.79 2.75 -3.41
N ILE A 53 -12.81 1.46 -3.12
CA ILE A 53 -11.85 0.75 -2.27
C ILE A 53 -11.19 -0.33 -3.13
N ILE A 54 -9.86 -0.37 -3.15
CA ILE A 54 -9.07 -1.42 -3.80
C ILE A 54 -8.34 -2.22 -2.73
N ASP A 55 -8.71 -3.48 -2.58
CA ASP A 55 -8.15 -4.40 -1.61
C ASP A 55 -7.05 -5.26 -2.24
N LEU A 56 -5.81 -5.09 -1.77
CA LEU A 56 -4.62 -5.81 -2.24
C LEU A 56 -4.31 -7.06 -1.39
N ARG A 57 -5.15 -7.43 -0.43
CA ARG A 57 -4.95 -8.61 0.42
C ARG A 57 -5.11 -9.90 -0.37
N SER A 58 -4.47 -10.97 0.09
CA SER A 58 -4.73 -12.31 -0.45
C SER A 58 -6.19 -12.74 -0.21
N VAL A 59 -6.66 -13.72 -0.98
CA VAL A 59 -8.03 -14.24 -0.84
C VAL A 59 -8.29 -14.71 0.60
N GLY A 60 -7.36 -15.46 1.21
CA GLY A 60 -7.52 -15.94 2.58
C GLY A 60 -7.58 -14.82 3.62
N GLU A 61 -6.80 -13.72 3.45
CA GLU A 61 -6.88 -12.55 4.33
C GLU A 61 -8.24 -11.83 4.20
N ILE A 62 -8.77 -11.72 2.98
CA ILE A 62 -10.09 -11.12 2.72
C ILE A 62 -11.20 -11.96 3.37
N GLU A 63 -11.16 -13.27 3.20
CA GLU A 63 -12.16 -14.20 3.77
C GLU A 63 -12.12 -14.17 5.30
N SER A 64 -10.94 -14.12 5.90
CA SER A 64 -10.77 -14.08 7.35
C SER A 64 -11.23 -12.77 8.00
N HIS A 65 -11.06 -11.65 7.32
CA HIS A 65 -11.35 -10.31 7.83
C HIS A 65 -11.98 -9.45 6.74
N LYS A 66 -13.21 -9.76 6.36
CA LYS A 66 -13.94 -9.01 5.34
C LYS A 66 -14.05 -7.54 5.73
N ASP A 67 -13.77 -6.64 4.78
CA ASP A 67 -14.01 -5.23 4.99
C ASP A 67 -15.50 -4.94 5.16
N LYS A 68 -15.78 -3.86 5.86
CA LYS A 68 -17.17 -3.39 6.02
C LYS A 68 -17.73 -3.00 4.67
N TYR A 69 -18.92 -3.50 4.37
CA TYR A 69 -19.69 -3.02 3.23
C TYR A 69 -20.14 -1.58 3.47
N ILE A 70 -19.88 -0.71 2.51
CA ILE A 70 -20.28 0.69 2.57
C ILE A 70 -21.11 0.99 1.32
N GLU A 71 -22.39 1.25 1.51
CA GLU A 71 -23.30 1.59 0.41
C GLU A 71 -22.82 2.82 -0.38
N GLY A 72 -22.77 2.68 -1.71
CA GLY A 72 -22.33 3.72 -2.63
C GLY A 72 -20.81 3.80 -2.82
N ILE A 73 -20.04 2.85 -2.27
CA ILE A 73 -18.60 2.70 -2.50
C ILE A 73 -18.34 1.38 -3.24
N GLU A 74 -17.66 1.46 -4.38
CA GLU A 74 -17.22 0.31 -5.16
C GLU A 74 -16.08 -0.41 -4.44
N ASN A 75 -16.17 -1.75 -4.28
CA ASN A 75 -15.11 -2.56 -3.70
C ASN A 75 -14.52 -3.47 -4.78
N ILE A 76 -13.20 -3.35 -5.00
CA ILE A 76 -12.45 -4.12 -5.99
C ILE A 76 -11.36 -4.91 -5.29
N ALA A 77 -11.44 -6.24 -5.36
CA ALA A 77 -10.35 -7.11 -4.89
C ALA A 77 -9.31 -7.30 -6.00
N LEU A 78 -8.07 -6.98 -5.69
CA LEU A 78 -6.89 -7.25 -6.51
C LEU A 78 -5.87 -8.07 -5.70
N PRO A 79 -6.10 -9.38 -5.52
CA PRO A 79 -5.34 -10.17 -4.57
C PRO A 79 -3.85 -10.29 -4.91
N ILE A 80 -3.01 -9.97 -3.92
CA ILE A 80 -1.57 -10.22 -3.91
C ILE A 80 -1.29 -11.20 -2.77
N SER A 81 -0.96 -12.44 -3.12
CA SER A 81 -0.63 -13.47 -2.14
C SER A 81 0.75 -13.23 -1.54
N LEU A 82 0.90 -13.57 -0.26
CA LEU A 82 2.20 -13.55 0.39
C LEU A 82 3.00 -14.81 0.01
N ALA A 83 4.32 -14.67 0.00
CA ALA A 83 5.27 -15.74 -0.37
C ALA A 83 5.43 -16.83 0.70
N PHE A 84 4.61 -16.85 1.76
CA PHE A 84 4.82 -17.71 2.93
C PHE A 84 3.50 -18.04 3.63
N THR A 85 3.51 -19.15 4.32
CA THR A 85 2.45 -19.57 5.24
C THR A 85 2.86 -19.27 6.70
N MET A 86 1.89 -19.28 7.61
CA MET A 86 2.18 -19.14 9.05
C MET A 86 3.01 -20.30 9.59
N ASP A 87 2.84 -21.51 9.06
CA ASP A 87 3.64 -22.68 9.47
C ASP A 87 5.10 -22.53 9.06
N GLU A 88 5.36 -22.06 7.84
CA GLU A 88 6.72 -21.73 7.39
C GLU A 88 7.36 -20.66 8.27
N LEU A 89 6.64 -19.58 8.60
CA LEU A 89 7.13 -18.53 9.50
C LEU A 89 7.44 -19.06 10.90
N ASN A 90 6.57 -19.91 11.45
CA ASN A 90 6.76 -20.50 12.77
C ASN A 90 8.03 -21.36 12.84
N ALA A 91 8.40 -22.01 11.73
CA ALA A 91 9.60 -22.84 11.64
C ALA A 91 10.91 -22.03 11.46
N MET A 92 10.84 -20.71 11.20
CA MET A 92 12.00 -19.85 10.94
C MET A 92 12.51 -19.19 12.21
N ASP A 93 13.78 -18.82 12.19
CA ASP A 93 14.38 -17.84 13.12
C ASP A 93 14.12 -16.40 12.62
N GLU A 94 14.59 -15.40 13.36
CA GLU A 94 14.41 -13.98 13.00
C GLU A 94 15.01 -13.65 11.63
N ASN A 95 16.17 -14.20 11.28
CA ASN A 95 16.79 -13.99 9.97
C ASN A 95 15.95 -14.58 8.84
N GLY A 96 15.38 -15.76 9.04
CA GLY A 96 14.45 -16.37 8.11
C GLY A 96 13.22 -15.50 7.86
N VAL A 97 12.65 -14.92 8.91
CA VAL A 97 11.52 -13.98 8.81
C VAL A 97 11.89 -12.73 8.00
N LEU A 98 13.09 -12.18 8.21
CA LEU A 98 13.58 -11.03 7.44
C LEU A 98 13.74 -11.37 5.95
N MET A 99 14.32 -12.52 5.62
CA MET A 99 14.48 -12.98 4.23
C MET A 99 13.14 -13.19 3.53
N VAL A 100 12.12 -13.63 4.27
CA VAL A 100 10.77 -13.80 3.73
C VAL A 100 10.15 -12.45 3.35
N LEU A 101 10.35 -11.40 4.14
CA LEU A 101 9.87 -10.05 3.82
C LEU A 101 10.56 -9.47 2.58
N GLU A 102 11.86 -9.66 2.44
CA GLU A 102 12.60 -9.29 1.24
C GLU A 102 12.07 -10.05 0.01
N LYS A 103 11.89 -11.36 0.14
CA LYS A 103 11.31 -12.20 -0.93
C LYS A 103 9.89 -11.77 -1.31
N ALA A 104 9.04 -11.44 -0.33
CA ALA A 104 7.69 -10.94 -0.60
C ALA A 104 7.72 -9.65 -1.44
N ASN A 105 8.65 -8.72 -1.15
CA ASN A 105 8.84 -7.52 -1.95
C ASN A 105 9.42 -7.81 -3.35
N GLU A 106 10.33 -8.77 -3.50
CA GLU A 106 10.79 -9.26 -4.81
C GLU A 106 9.63 -9.83 -5.65
N GLU A 107 8.72 -10.56 -5.02
CA GLU A 107 7.57 -11.18 -5.70
C GLU A 107 6.56 -10.15 -6.24
N LEU A 108 6.48 -8.94 -5.68
CA LEU A 108 5.71 -7.84 -6.26
C LEU A 108 6.16 -7.55 -7.71
N ILE A 109 7.47 -7.59 -7.96
CA ILE A 109 8.06 -7.37 -9.30
C ILE A 109 7.93 -8.61 -10.17
N THR A 110 8.17 -9.81 -9.62
CA THR A 110 8.38 -11.02 -10.42
C THR A 110 7.10 -11.80 -10.67
N LYS A 111 6.15 -11.79 -9.73
CA LYS A 111 4.93 -12.59 -9.78
C LYS A 111 3.65 -11.75 -9.88
N HIS A 112 3.58 -10.59 -9.20
CA HIS A 112 2.34 -9.82 -9.05
C HIS A 112 2.20 -8.64 -10.02
N TYR A 113 3.08 -8.53 -11.02
CA TYR A 113 3.07 -7.42 -11.97
C TYR A 113 1.73 -7.24 -12.71
N LYS A 114 0.99 -8.32 -13.01
CA LYS A 114 -0.33 -8.21 -13.66
C LYS A 114 -1.39 -7.58 -12.75
N VAL A 115 -1.30 -7.81 -11.44
CA VAL A 115 -2.17 -7.17 -10.47
C VAL A 115 -1.84 -5.68 -10.36
N LEU A 116 -0.55 -5.35 -10.32
CA LEU A 116 -0.06 -3.96 -10.31
C LEU A 116 -0.43 -3.21 -11.59
N GLU A 117 -0.37 -3.87 -12.76
CA GLU A 117 -0.87 -3.32 -14.03
C GLU A 117 -2.36 -2.97 -13.93
N LYS A 118 -3.19 -3.89 -13.46
CA LYS A 118 -4.63 -3.66 -13.26
C LYS A 118 -4.88 -2.51 -12.27
N PHE A 119 -4.15 -2.50 -11.15
CA PHE A 119 -4.23 -1.45 -10.14
C PHE A 119 -3.97 -0.06 -10.75
N LEU A 120 -2.86 0.12 -11.46
CA LEU A 120 -2.54 1.40 -12.09
C LEU A 120 -3.57 1.80 -13.16
N ASN A 121 -4.11 0.85 -13.93
CA ASN A 121 -5.14 1.15 -14.93
C ASN A 121 -6.46 1.61 -14.30
N LEU A 122 -6.85 1.10 -13.13
CA LEU A 122 -8.03 1.60 -12.39
C LEU A 122 -7.87 3.06 -11.98
N LEU A 123 -6.64 3.52 -11.70
CA LEU A 123 -6.37 4.90 -11.33
C LEU A 123 -6.38 5.87 -12.52
N LEU A 124 -6.52 5.39 -13.76
CA LEU A 124 -6.75 6.28 -14.92
C LEU A 124 -8.14 6.93 -14.91
N ASP A 125 -9.04 6.40 -14.08
CA ASP A 125 -10.31 7.01 -13.74
C ASP A 125 -10.18 7.71 -12.38
N PRO A 126 -10.20 9.06 -12.32
CA PRO A 126 -9.85 9.83 -11.12
C PRO A 126 -10.98 9.87 -10.08
N ILE A 127 -11.43 8.71 -9.67
CA ILE A 127 -12.42 8.55 -8.62
C ILE A 127 -11.70 8.55 -7.26
N PRO A 128 -12.20 9.28 -6.23
CA PRO A 128 -11.61 9.24 -4.90
C PRO A 128 -11.53 7.80 -4.37
N THR A 129 -10.30 7.31 -4.21
CA THR A 129 -10.01 5.89 -4.02
C THR A 129 -9.15 5.67 -2.78
N ILE A 130 -9.56 4.72 -1.91
CA ILE A 130 -8.69 4.11 -0.92
C ILE A 130 -8.11 2.83 -1.51
N PHE A 131 -6.82 2.59 -1.35
CA PHE A 131 -6.22 1.27 -1.58
C PHE A 131 -5.48 0.80 -0.34
N HIS A 132 -5.57 -0.49 -0.05
CA HIS A 132 -5.05 -1.02 1.19
C HIS A 132 -4.60 -2.49 1.07
N CYS A 133 -3.90 -2.96 2.09
CA CYS A 133 -3.68 -4.38 2.37
C CYS A 133 -4.02 -4.67 3.85
N THR A 134 -3.35 -5.58 4.52
CA THR A 134 -3.63 -5.89 5.93
C THR A 134 -3.15 -4.79 6.88
N SER A 135 -1.86 -4.43 6.82
CA SER A 135 -1.27 -3.35 7.63
C SER A 135 -1.09 -2.04 6.86
N GLY A 136 -1.37 -2.03 5.55
CA GLY A 136 -1.18 -0.84 4.71
C GLY A 136 0.27 -0.43 4.50
N LYS A 137 1.25 -1.33 4.73
CA LYS A 137 2.68 -1.01 4.70
C LYS A 137 3.40 -1.56 3.47
N ASP A 138 3.51 -2.87 3.27
CA ASP A 138 4.36 -3.48 2.22
C ASP A 138 3.72 -3.41 0.83
N ARG A 139 2.65 -4.17 0.56
CA ARG A 139 1.91 -4.17 -0.73
C ARG A 139 1.39 -2.79 -1.08
N THR A 140 0.76 -2.13 -0.11
CA THR A 140 0.26 -0.76 -0.22
C THR A 140 1.40 0.24 -0.39
N GLY A 141 2.50 0.07 0.33
CA GLY A 141 3.70 0.91 0.21
C GLY A 141 4.33 0.83 -1.17
N PHE A 142 4.45 -0.39 -1.73
CA PHE A 142 4.95 -0.55 -3.08
C PHE A 142 4.00 0.02 -4.15
N ALA A 143 2.69 -0.16 -4.00
CA ALA A 143 1.70 0.48 -4.86
C ALA A 143 1.80 2.01 -4.80
N THR A 144 2.01 2.58 -3.61
CA THR A 144 2.26 4.03 -3.42
C THR A 144 3.56 4.48 -4.10
N LEU A 145 4.65 3.68 -3.97
CA LEU A 145 5.91 3.97 -4.68
C LEU A 145 5.68 4.10 -6.18
N LEU A 146 4.94 3.17 -6.80
CA LEU A 146 4.66 3.23 -8.24
C LEU A 146 3.90 4.50 -8.62
N ILE A 147 2.87 4.87 -7.85
CA ILE A 147 2.10 6.10 -8.07
C ILE A 147 3.02 7.32 -7.97
N TYR A 148 3.71 7.47 -6.87
CA TYR A 148 4.58 8.63 -6.62
C TYR A 148 5.71 8.73 -7.63
N HIS A 149 6.31 7.60 -8.03
CA HIS A 149 7.33 7.57 -9.07
C HIS A 149 6.78 8.08 -10.42
N ILE A 150 5.57 7.65 -10.83
CA ILE A 150 4.90 8.15 -12.03
C ILE A 150 4.61 9.64 -11.92
N LEU A 151 4.20 10.12 -10.73
CA LEU A 151 3.92 11.53 -10.48
C LEU A 151 5.18 12.41 -10.39
N GLY A 152 6.37 11.82 -10.34
CA GLY A 152 7.65 12.53 -10.25
C GLY A 152 7.97 13.05 -8.85
N ILE A 153 7.45 12.38 -7.82
CA ILE A 153 7.78 12.66 -6.41
C ILE A 153 9.19 12.15 -6.10
N SER A 154 9.91 12.87 -5.27
CA SER A 154 11.29 12.51 -4.91
C SER A 154 11.37 11.18 -4.18
N ILE A 155 12.49 10.47 -4.32
CA ILE A 155 12.67 9.19 -3.62
C ILE A 155 12.69 9.39 -2.10
N GLU A 156 13.18 10.52 -1.63
CA GLU A 156 13.21 10.89 -0.23
C GLU A 156 11.80 11.01 0.35
N ASP A 157 10.89 11.68 -0.37
CA ASP A 157 9.47 11.80 0.03
C ASP A 157 8.75 10.45 -0.02
N ILE A 158 9.05 9.62 -1.04
CA ILE A 158 8.51 8.26 -1.16
C ILE A 158 8.92 7.40 0.05
N MET A 159 10.22 7.44 0.40
CA MET A 159 10.74 6.70 1.55
C MET A 159 10.18 7.24 2.87
N LEU A 160 10.05 8.55 3.01
CA LEU A 160 9.43 9.18 4.18
C LEU A 160 7.99 8.68 4.38
N ASP A 161 7.15 8.69 3.31
CA ASP A 161 5.79 8.16 3.41
C ASP A 161 5.77 6.67 3.77
N TYR A 162 6.67 5.88 3.19
CA TYR A 162 6.77 4.45 3.50
C TYR A 162 7.09 4.22 4.97
N MET A 163 8.12 4.90 5.49
CA MET A 163 8.59 4.75 6.87
C MET A 163 7.61 5.31 7.92
N ASN A 164 6.80 6.32 7.56
CA ASN A 164 5.73 6.84 8.43
C ASN A 164 4.71 5.75 8.87
N SER A 165 4.63 4.65 8.12
CA SER A 165 3.79 3.50 8.53
C SER A 165 4.18 2.93 9.90
N ASN A 166 5.44 3.03 10.30
CA ASN A 166 5.91 2.59 11.61
C ASN A 166 5.29 3.41 12.74
N ASP A 167 5.29 4.74 12.58
CA ASP A 167 4.74 5.66 13.59
C ASP A 167 3.22 5.51 13.71
N TYR A 168 2.53 5.41 12.57
CA TYR A 168 1.06 5.31 12.57
C TYR A 168 0.57 3.96 13.09
N LEU A 169 1.28 2.86 12.83
CA LEU A 169 0.92 1.52 13.32
C LEU A 169 1.36 1.26 14.76
N LYS A 170 2.27 2.07 15.31
CA LYS A 170 2.84 1.86 16.63
C LYS A 170 1.80 1.62 17.74
N PRO A 171 0.72 2.41 17.87
CA PRO A 171 -0.28 2.20 18.92
C PRO A 171 -0.95 0.82 18.82
N ARG A 172 -1.29 0.37 17.60
CA ARG A 172 -1.87 -0.96 17.36
C ARG A 172 -0.89 -2.07 17.69
N LEU A 173 0.37 -1.89 17.30
CA LEU A 173 1.41 -2.88 17.51
C LEU A 173 1.72 -3.07 19.00
N GLU A 174 1.81 -1.97 19.77
CA GLU A 174 1.99 -2.01 21.22
C GLU A 174 0.85 -2.75 21.91
N GLU A 175 -0.38 -2.50 21.50
CA GLU A 175 -1.56 -3.21 21.99
C GLU A 175 -1.49 -4.71 21.66
N GLN A 176 -1.14 -5.08 20.45
CA GLN A 176 -1.03 -6.48 20.02
C GLN A 176 0.09 -7.21 20.77
N PHE A 177 1.26 -6.61 20.93
CA PHE A 177 2.36 -7.20 21.70
C PHE A 177 1.95 -7.48 23.15
N THR A 178 1.25 -6.53 23.77
CA THR A 178 0.82 -6.66 25.16
C THR A 178 -0.24 -7.75 25.34
N LYS A 179 -1.19 -7.84 24.39
CA LYS A 179 -2.32 -8.77 24.50
C LYS A 179 -2.03 -10.20 24.00
N MET A 180 -1.18 -10.35 22.98
CA MET A 180 -1.02 -11.61 22.26
C MET A 180 0.28 -12.36 22.59
N ASN A 181 1.14 -11.82 23.45
CA ASN A 181 2.44 -12.42 23.78
C ASN A 181 3.23 -12.90 22.54
N ILE A 182 3.33 -12.02 21.53
CA ILE A 182 3.92 -12.35 20.23
C ILE A 182 5.42 -12.63 20.40
N ASP A 183 5.91 -13.73 19.83
CA ASP A 183 7.34 -14.05 19.81
C ASP A 183 8.14 -12.91 19.15
N ILE A 184 9.20 -12.49 19.81
CA ILE A 184 10.08 -11.39 19.38
C ILE A 184 10.62 -11.59 17.95
N LYS A 185 10.81 -12.83 17.49
CA LYS A 185 11.25 -13.16 16.14
C LYS A 185 10.32 -12.64 15.04
N PHE A 186 9.05 -12.38 15.39
CA PHE A 186 8.06 -11.81 14.45
C PHE A 186 8.05 -10.28 14.44
N LYS A 187 8.84 -9.63 15.28
CA LYS A 187 8.96 -8.18 15.29
C LYS A 187 9.20 -7.58 13.89
N PRO A 188 10.06 -8.15 13.02
CA PRO A 188 10.25 -7.65 11.66
C PRO A 188 8.97 -7.60 10.83
N LEU A 189 8.02 -8.52 11.04
CA LEU A 189 6.74 -8.51 10.33
C LEU A 189 5.86 -7.30 10.66
N MET A 190 6.12 -6.63 11.77
CA MET A 190 5.28 -5.56 12.29
C MET A 190 5.70 -4.18 11.80
N PHE A 191 6.99 -4.01 11.51
CA PHE A 191 7.57 -2.75 11.08
C PHE A 191 8.00 -2.79 9.61
N VAL A 192 8.16 -1.63 9.00
CA VAL A 192 8.83 -1.51 7.71
C VAL A 192 10.28 -1.09 7.94
N GLU A 193 11.13 -1.58 7.04
CA GLU A 193 12.52 -1.15 6.92
C GLU A 193 12.80 -0.81 5.45
N GLU A 194 13.65 0.16 5.21
CA GLU A 194 14.00 0.58 3.84
C GLU A 194 14.48 -0.58 2.96
N ARG A 195 15.17 -1.57 3.53
CA ARG A 195 15.65 -2.74 2.79
C ARG A 195 14.54 -3.54 2.10
N TYR A 196 13.32 -3.58 2.64
CA TYR A 196 12.22 -4.34 2.05
C TYR A 196 11.77 -3.72 0.73
N ILE A 197 11.47 -2.42 0.72
CA ILE A 197 11.07 -1.74 -0.50
C ILE A 197 12.24 -1.59 -1.48
N ASN A 198 13.47 -1.41 -0.97
CA ASN A 198 14.68 -1.36 -1.77
C ASN A 198 14.95 -2.70 -2.47
N LYS A 199 14.60 -3.85 -1.87
CA LYS A 199 14.67 -5.15 -2.55
C LYS A 199 13.85 -5.15 -3.83
N ALA A 200 12.59 -4.67 -3.80
CA ALA A 200 11.75 -4.56 -4.99
C ALA A 200 12.38 -3.61 -6.04
N ILE A 201 12.86 -2.44 -5.61
CA ILE A 201 13.53 -1.47 -6.50
C ILE A 201 14.76 -2.09 -7.18
N ASN A 202 15.60 -2.80 -6.42
CA ASN A 202 16.82 -3.43 -6.95
C ASN A 202 16.49 -4.55 -7.92
N VAL A 203 15.50 -5.40 -7.61
CA VAL A 203 15.02 -6.44 -8.54
C VAL A 203 14.47 -5.83 -9.84
N ALA A 204 13.75 -4.69 -9.76
CA ALA A 204 13.31 -3.97 -10.95
C ALA A 204 14.49 -3.46 -11.77
N LYS A 205 15.54 -2.92 -11.13
CA LYS A 205 16.77 -2.48 -11.79
C LYS A 205 17.52 -3.64 -12.45
N GLU A 206 17.68 -4.76 -11.75
CA GLU A 206 18.39 -5.94 -12.24
C GLU A 206 17.68 -6.57 -13.45
N LYS A 207 16.34 -6.70 -13.40
CA LYS A 207 15.57 -7.41 -14.44
C LYS A 207 15.16 -6.53 -15.61
N TYR A 208 14.94 -5.23 -15.38
CA TYR A 208 14.38 -4.32 -16.38
C TYR A 208 15.26 -3.08 -16.62
N GLY A 209 16.38 -2.95 -15.93
CA GLY A 209 17.29 -1.80 -16.02
C GLY A 209 16.89 -0.62 -15.12
N SER A 210 15.59 -0.42 -14.85
CA SER A 210 15.08 0.64 -13.97
C SER A 210 13.65 0.34 -13.53
N ILE A 211 13.19 1.09 -12.52
CA ILE A 211 11.76 1.08 -12.12
C ILE A 211 10.89 1.69 -13.23
N ASP A 212 11.40 2.66 -13.99
CA ASP A 212 10.72 3.26 -15.14
C ASP A 212 10.45 2.23 -16.24
N ASN A 213 11.44 1.41 -16.58
CA ASN A 213 11.28 0.35 -17.57
C ASN A 213 10.33 -0.74 -17.06
N PHE A 214 10.40 -1.09 -15.76
CA PHE A 214 9.42 -1.98 -15.16
C PHE A 214 7.99 -1.46 -15.33
N ILE A 215 7.75 -0.18 -15.03
CA ILE A 215 6.44 0.46 -15.19
C ILE A 215 6.02 0.50 -16.66
N SER A 216 6.93 0.94 -17.56
CA SER A 216 6.58 1.12 -18.98
C SER A 216 6.40 -0.18 -19.71
N ASP A 217 7.29 -1.17 -19.49
CA ASP A 217 7.39 -2.35 -20.33
C ASP A 217 6.70 -3.56 -19.69
N LYS A 218 6.91 -3.77 -18.38
CA LYS A 218 6.34 -4.92 -17.70
C LYS A 218 4.91 -4.68 -17.24
N LEU A 219 4.60 -3.47 -16.73
CA LEU A 219 3.25 -3.09 -16.36
C LEU A 219 2.45 -2.50 -17.53
N ASN A 220 3.03 -2.43 -18.73
CA ASN A 220 2.39 -1.85 -19.92
C ASN A 220 1.76 -0.47 -19.65
N PHE A 221 2.45 0.33 -18.82
CA PHE A 221 2.00 1.65 -18.41
C PHE A 221 2.86 2.73 -19.09
N LYS A 222 2.63 2.87 -20.42
CA LYS A 222 3.39 3.74 -21.33
C LYS A 222 3.13 5.22 -21.07
N GLN A 223 3.85 6.10 -21.78
CA GLN A 223 3.85 7.55 -21.54
C GLN A 223 2.45 8.16 -21.56
N GLU A 224 1.57 7.77 -22.50
CA GLU A 224 0.20 8.27 -22.55
C GLU A 224 -0.58 8.05 -21.23
N LYS A 225 -0.50 6.84 -20.66
CA LYS A 225 -1.13 6.52 -19.38
C LYS A 225 -0.50 7.28 -18.22
N ARG A 226 0.83 7.44 -18.24
CA ARG A 226 1.56 8.24 -17.24
C ARG A 226 1.11 9.69 -17.27
N ASP A 227 0.99 10.29 -18.45
CA ASP A 227 0.55 11.68 -18.61
C ASP A 227 -0.90 11.87 -18.15
N LYS A 228 -1.76 10.89 -18.47
CA LYS A 228 -3.14 10.87 -17.96
C LYS A 228 -3.16 10.77 -16.42
N LEU A 229 -2.34 9.90 -15.81
CA LEU A 229 -2.25 9.81 -14.35
C LEU A 229 -1.77 11.13 -13.73
N ARG A 230 -0.73 11.75 -14.31
CA ARG A 230 -0.24 13.07 -13.87
C ARG A 230 -1.31 14.15 -13.97
N GLN A 231 -2.03 14.21 -15.08
CA GLN A 231 -3.15 15.15 -15.25
C GLN A 231 -4.25 14.94 -14.20
N ASN A 232 -4.55 13.70 -13.87
CA ASN A 232 -5.57 13.36 -12.89
C ASN A 232 -5.19 13.78 -11.48
N TYR A 233 -3.92 13.59 -11.08
CA TYR A 233 -3.50 13.65 -9.67
C TYR A 233 -2.51 14.75 -9.32
N LEU A 234 -1.91 15.44 -10.29
CA LEU A 234 -1.09 16.62 -10.02
C LEU A 234 -1.93 17.89 -10.10
N LEU A 235 -1.61 18.85 -9.25
CA LEU A 235 -2.12 20.21 -9.37
C LEU A 235 -1.60 20.81 -10.68
N SER A 236 -2.48 21.52 -11.40
CA SER A 236 -2.07 22.26 -12.60
C SER A 236 -0.98 23.25 -12.21
N LYS A 237 0.14 23.26 -12.92
CA LYS A 237 1.08 24.39 -12.82
C LYS A 237 0.36 25.61 -13.41
N TYR A 238 0.23 26.67 -12.62
CA TYR A 238 -0.25 27.96 -13.09
C TYR A 238 0.68 28.53 -14.16
#